data_6a491b964649309176cb48d6a986d714
#
_entry.id   6a491b964649309176cb48d6a986d714
#
_cell.length_a   1.000
_cell.length_b   1.000
_cell.length_c   1.000
_cell.angle_alpha   90.00
_cell.angle_beta   90.00
_cell.angle_gamma   90.00
#
_symmetry.space_group_name_H-M   'P 1'
#
loop_
_entity.id
_entity.type
_entity.pdbx_description
1 polymer ?
#
loop_
_entity_poly.entity_id
_entity_poly.type
_entity_poly.pdbx_seq_one_letter_code
_entity_poly.pdbx_strand_id
1 'polypeptide(L)'
;MLWPKLVCFALVALAFGHLYQVASEETIAVCPTNFSQVADKCLLVDTKWRNFYESDRHCRSLNAGLLSLKNSIELNAINEWLPVIAPYQPEFWTAGNKLGERGVDYYWQSTGEKAVYLPWRAGQPTPASGDCLTLLANVTMTAESTILSPHRLAVRNCTQWAPLICQAPLQYFKTQLCLNTSAFFEAKIPA
;
A
#
# COMPACT_ATOMS: atom_id res chain seq x y z
N MET A 1 -16.06 -13.41 -36.17
CA MET A 1 -15.14 -12.27 -36.04
C MET A 1 -13.83 -12.80 -35.48
N LEU A 2 -12.81 -12.94 -36.33
CA LEU A 2 -11.49 -13.46 -35.95
C LEU A 2 -10.66 -12.30 -35.39
N TRP A 3 -10.24 -12.41 -34.13
CA TRP A 3 -9.26 -11.48 -33.57
C TRP A 3 -7.90 -11.75 -34.21
N PRO A 4 -7.20 -10.73 -34.71
CA PRO A 4 -5.84 -10.93 -35.19
C PRO A 4 -4.94 -11.29 -34.00
N LYS A 5 -4.36 -12.48 -34.05
CA LYS A 5 -3.30 -12.88 -33.12
C LYS A 5 -2.11 -11.96 -33.35
N LEU A 6 -1.84 -11.07 -32.40
CA LEU A 6 -0.60 -10.29 -32.33
C LEU A 6 0.54 -11.27 -32.05
N VAL A 7 1.35 -11.52 -33.07
CA VAL A 7 2.56 -12.32 -32.92
C VAL A 7 3.71 -11.36 -32.62
N CYS A 8 4.13 -11.30 -31.36
CA CYS A 8 5.39 -10.65 -30.99
C CYS A 8 6.55 -11.58 -31.36
N PHE A 9 7.33 -11.22 -32.37
CA PHE A 9 8.57 -11.91 -32.71
C PHE A 9 9.73 -11.34 -31.90
N ALA A 10 10.38 -12.18 -31.11
CA ALA A 10 11.73 -11.89 -30.63
C ALA A 10 12.66 -12.07 -31.84
N LEU A 11 13.17 -10.98 -32.39
CA LEU A 11 14.19 -11.02 -33.43
C LEU A 11 15.50 -11.53 -32.81
N VAL A 12 15.81 -12.81 -33.02
CA VAL A 12 17.16 -13.35 -32.88
C VAL A 12 17.92 -12.91 -34.11
N ALA A 13 18.69 -11.85 -34.01
CA ALA A 13 19.65 -11.49 -35.05
C ALA A 13 20.82 -12.49 -35.05
N LEU A 14 20.75 -13.50 -35.92
CA LEU A 14 21.88 -14.30 -36.31
C LEU A 14 22.62 -13.53 -37.41
N ALA A 15 23.78 -13.07 -37.10
CA ALA A 15 25.00 -13.00 -37.90
C ALA A 15 25.79 -11.69 -37.73
N PHE A 16 27.07 -11.92 -37.50
CA PHE A 16 28.21 -11.01 -37.51
C PHE A 16 28.39 -10.11 -36.29
N GLY A 17 29.39 -10.57 -35.54
CA GLY A 17 29.94 -10.00 -34.31
C GLY A 17 29.96 -8.49 -34.29
N HIS A 18 29.55 -8.02 -33.20
CA HIS A 18 29.92 -6.85 -32.41
C HIS A 18 28.68 -6.21 -31.76
N LEU A 19 28.75 -6.13 -30.45
CA LEU A 19 27.85 -5.42 -29.58
C LEU A 19 26.48 -6.13 -29.33
N TYR A 20 26.52 -7.10 -28.44
CA TYR A 20 25.34 -7.36 -27.61
C TYR A 20 25.09 -6.10 -26.77
N GLN A 21 24.30 -5.18 -27.25
CA GLN A 21 23.53 -4.32 -26.36
C GLN A 21 22.50 -5.26 -25.71
N VAL A 22 22.80 -5.67 -24.50
CA VAL A 22 21.79 -6.17 -23.60
C VAL A 22 20.85 -4.97 -23.41
N ALA A 23 19.75 -4.94 -24.14
CA ALA A 23 18.64 -4.04 -23.82
C ALA A 23 18.24 -4.42 -22.40
N SER A 24 18.58 -3.59 -21.43
CA SER A 24 18.11 -3.77 -20.08
C SER A 24 16.58 -3.71 -20.14
N GLU A 25 15.91 -4.82 -19.88
CA GLU A 25 14.45 -4.84 -19.74
C GLU A 25 14.11 -3.90 -18.57
N GLU A 26 13.68 -2.70 -18.91
CA GLU A 26 13.28 -1.72 -17.90
C GLU A 26 11.91 -2.12 -17.35
N THR A 27 11.91 -2.59 -16.12
CA THR A 27 10.67 -2.93 -15.40
C THR A 27 10.18 -1.68 -14.68
N ILE A 28 9.03 -1.17 -15.07
CA ILE A 28 8.42 0.01 -14.46
C ILE A 28 7.45 -0.46 -13.37
N ALA A 29 7.65 0.02 -12.14
CA ALA A 29 6.74 -0.19 -11.03
C ALA A 29 5.70 0.94 -10.98
N VAL A 30 4.42 0.61 -10.97
CA VAL A 30 3.32 1.58 -10.99
C VAL A 30 2.28 1.22 -9.95
N CYS A 31 1.72 2.23 -9.29
CA CYS A 31 0.57 2.05 -8.42
C CYS A 31 -0.75 2.06 -9.21
N PRO A 32 -1.79 1.35 -8.72
CA PRO A 32 -3.14 1.49 -9.24
C PRO A 32 -3.61 2.95 -9.18
N THR A 33 -4.59 3.29 -10.03
CA THR A 33 -5.18 4.63 -10.05
C THR A 33 -5.65 5.06 -8.66
N ASN A 34 -5.39 6.32 -8.30
CA ASN A 34 -5.66 6.95 -7.00
C ASN A 34 -4.80 6.47 -5.83
N PHE A 35 -3.87 5.55 -6.03
CA PHE A 35 -2.89 5.17 -5.01
C PHE A 35 -1.58 5.92 -5.23
N SER A 36 -0.96 6.34 -4.13
CA SER A 36 0.38 6.95 -4.11
C SER A 36 1.43 5.90 -3.76
N GLN A 37 2.58 5.92 -4.43
CA GLN A 37 3.69 5.08 -4.03
C GLN A 37 4.36 5.64 -2.78
N VAL A 38 4.40 4.83 -1.72
CA VAL A 38 5.04 5.14 -0.44
C VAL A 38 5.91 3.94 -0.04
N ALA A 39 7.22 4.11 -0.05
CA ALA A 39 8.18 3.01 0.04
C ALA A 39 7.92 1.95 -1.04
N ASP A 40 7.73 0.69 -0.65
CA ASP A 40 7.45 -0.44 -1.54
C ASP A 40 5.95 -0.77 -1.70
N LYS A 41 5.07 0.14 -1.30
CA LYS A 41 3.61 -0.03 -1.33
C LYS A 41 2.91 1.08 -2.08
N CYS A 42 1.71 0.78 -2.54
CA CYS A 42 0.77 1.76 -3.03
C CYS A 42 -0.28 2.04 -1.96
N LEU A 43 -0.37 3.28 -1.49
CA LEU A 43 -1.24 3.68 -0.40
C LEU A 43 -2.32 4.66 -0.85
N LEU A 44 -3.51 4.50 -0.28
CA LEU A 44 -4.65 5.40 -0.45
C LEU A 44 -5.24 5.74 0.93
N VAL A 45 -5.35 7.03 1.25
CA VAL A 45 -6.11 7.51 2.41
C VAL A 45 -7.56 7.73 2.02
N ASP A 46 -8.49 7.18 2.79
CA ASP A 46 -9.90 7.58 2.74
C ASP A 46 -10.29 8.21 4.09
N THR A 47 -10.64 9.48 4.07
CA THR A 47 -10.98 10.27 5.26
C THR A 47 -12.43 10.07 5.72
N LYS A 48 -13.23 9.29 5.00
CA LYS A 48 -14.58 8.93 5.45
C LYS A 48 -14.48 8.00 6.66
N TRP A 49 -15.21 8.33 7.69
CA TRP A 49 -15.27 7.57 8.92
C TRP A 49 -16.02 6.26 8.73
N ARG A 50 -15.35 5.15 9.08
CA ARG A 50 -15.91 3.79 9.07
C ARG A 50 -15.39 3.02 10.27
N ASN A 51 -16.11 1.97 10.69
CA ASN A 51 -15.57 1.00 11.64
C ASN A 51 -14.55 0.07 10.91
N PHE A 52 -13.82 -0.74 11.68
CA PHE A 52 -12.78 -1.62 11.14
C PHE A 52 -13.30 -2.54 10.02
N TYR A 53 -14.47 -3.16 10.20
CA TYR A 53 -15.05 -4.11 9.25
C TYR A 53 -15.47 -3.43 7.93
N GLU A 54 -16.05 -2.26 8.03
CA GLU A 54 -16.43 -1.46 6.86
C GLU A 54 -15.20 -0.93 6.13
N SER A 55 -14.14 -0.59 6.87
CA SER A 55 -12.86 -0.16 6.33
C SER A 55 -12.18 -1.28 5.52
N ASP A 56 -12.13 -2.49 6.07
CA ASP A 56 -11.59 -3.67 5.37
C ASP A 56 -12.38 -3.97 4.10
N ARG A 57 -13.73 -3.98 4.16
CA ARG A 57 -14.57 -4.17 2.97
C ARG A 57 -14.34 -3.09 1.92
N HIS A 58 -14.16 -1.84 2.35
CA HIS A 58 -13.90 -0.73 1.43
C HIS A 58 -12.57 -0.93 0.69
N CYS A 59 -11.48 -1.23 1.39
CA CYS A 59 -10.20 -1.51 0.73
C CYS A 59 -10.30 -2.71 -0.23
N ARG A 60 -11.00 -3.79 0.17
CA ARG A 60 -11.22 -4.96 -0.70
C ARG A 60 -12.02 -4.62 -1.97
N SER A 61 -12.98 -3.70 -1.91
CA SER A 61 -13.71 -3.23 -3.10
C SER A 61 -12.83 -2.49 -4.11
N LEU A 62 -11.64 -2.04 -3.68
CA LEU A 62 -10.62 -1.41 -4.50
C LEU A 62 -9.49 -2.39 -4.91
N ASN A 63 -9.69 -3.71 -4.75
CA ASN A 63 -8.66 -4.74 -4.91
C ASN A 63 -7.41 -4.47 -4.04
N ALA A 64 -7.60 -3.93 -2.85
CA ALA A 64 -6.59 -3.58 -1.87
C ALA A 64 -6.91 -4.21 -0.50
N GLY A 65 -6.04 -4.06 0.46
CA GLY A 65 -6.30 -4.39 1.86
C GLY A 65 -6.08 -3.17 2.75
N LEU A 66 -6.43 -3.24 4.04
CA LEU A 66 -5.99 -2.26 5.01
C LEU A 66 -4.46 -2.31 5.19
N LEU A 67 -3.86 -1.19 5.60
CA LEU A 67 -2.41 -1.03 5.79
C LEU A 67 -1.84 -2.06 6.79
N SER A 68 -0.79 -2.76 6.39
CA SER A 68 0.10 -3.52 7.28
C SER A 68 1.46 -2.83 7.40
N LEU A 69 2.21 -3.11 8.48
CA LEU A 69 3.55 -2.56 8.69
C LEU A 69 4.58 -3.68 8.79
N LYS A 70 5.65 -3.61 8.02
CA LYS A 70 6.75 -4.58 8.05
C LYS A 70 7.92 -4.12 8.92
N ASN A 71 8.26 -2.82 8.87
CA ASN A 71 9.45 -2.28 9.51
C ASN A 71 9.37 -0.76 9.73
N SER A 72 10.42 -0.20 10.32
CA SER A 72 10.52 1.23 10.60
C SER A 72 10.68 2.10 9.35
N ILE A 73 11.26 1.57 8.28
CA ILE A 73 11.45 2.32 7.02
C ILE A 73 10.08 2.64 6.42
N GLU A 74 9.19 1.64 6.34
CA GLU A 74 7.81 1.86 5.89
C GLU A 74 7.07 2.89 6.75
N LEU A 75 7.14 2.73 8.08
CA LEU A 75 6.45 3.65 8.99
C LEU A 75 6.98 5.09 8.88
N ASN A 76 8.27 5.27 8.70
CA ASN A 76 8.87 6.59 8.52
C ASN A 76 8.37 7.23 7.21
N ALA A 77 8.40 6.50 6.10
CA ALA A 77 7.86 6.98 4.82
C ALA A 77 6.37 7.35 4.92
N ILE A 78 5.57 6.56 5.64
CA ILE A 78 4.16 6.85 5.90
C ILE A 78 4.01 8.14 6.72
N ASN A 79 4.83 8.34 7.75
CA ASN A 79 4.80 9.54 8.58
C ASN A 79 5.25 10.81 7.83
N GLU A 80 6.08 10.69 6.80
CA GLU A 80 6.44 11.79 5.91
C GLU A 80 5.33 12.11 4.90
N TRP A 81 4.61 11.08 4.44
CA TRP A 81 3.56 11.20 3.45
C TRP A 81 2.22 11.70 4.03
N LEU A 82 1.80 11.24 5.21
CA LEU A 82 0.50 11.56 5.82
C LEU A 82 0.26 13.06 6.02
N PRO A 83 1.22 13.88 6.48
CA PRO A 83 1.02 15.32 6.62
C PRO A 83 0.70 16.04 5.30
N VAL A 84 1.12 15.49 4.17
CA VAL A 84 0.86 16.05 2.84
C VAL A 84 -0.55 15.71 2.37
N ILE A 85 -1.02 14.49 2.64
CA ILE A 85 -2.29 13.98 2.11
C ILE A 85 -3.46 14.23 3.08
N ALA A 86 -3.21 14.16 4.38
CA ALA A 86 -4.23 14.30 5.43
C ALA A 86 -3.66 15.06 6.65
N PRO A 87 -3.33 16.36 6.51
CA PRO A 87 -2.53 17.12 7.48
C PRO A 87 -3.14 17.24 8.88
N TYR A 88 -4.46 17.10 9.00
CA TYR A 88 -5.16 17.28 10.29
C TYR A 88 -5.78 15.98 10.82
N GLN A 89 -5.46 14.84 10.19
CA GLN A 89 -6.06 13.57 10.56
C GLN A 89 -5.16 12.79 11.51
N PRO A 90 -5.53 12.68 12.82
CA PRO A 90 -4.66 12.08 13.81
C PRO A 90 -4.72 10.55 13.84
N GLU A 91 -5.71 9.92 13.21
CA GLU A 91 -5.94 8.49 13.37
C GLU A 91 -6.42 7.82 12.10
N PHE A 92 -5.94 6.58 11.86
CA PHE A 92 -6.31 5.77 10.70
C PHE A 92 -6.38 4.29 11.06
N TRP A 93 -7.39 3.58 10.57
CA TRP A 93 -7.44 2.12 10.62
C TRP A 93 -6.28 1.49 9.86
N THR A 94 -5.73 0.42 10.45
CA THR A 94 -4.77 -0.51 9.83
C THR A 94 -5.39 -1.91 9.74
N ALA A 95 -4.70 -2.87 9.10
CA ALA A 95 -5.13 -4.27 9.02
C ALA A 95 -4.94 -5.05 10.32
N GLY A 96 -4.27 -4.46 11.30
CA GLY A 96 -3.89 -5.17 12.53
C GLY A 96 -5.08 -5.48 13.42
N ASN A 97 -5.19 -6.73 13.84
CA ASN A 97 -6.20 -7.16 14.80
C ASN A 97 -5.80 -8.50 15.45
N LYS A 98 -6.51 -8.86 16.53
CA LYS A 98 -6.42 -10.18 17.19
C LYS A 98 -7.78 -10.88 17.23
N LEU A 99 -8.66 -10.57 16.28
CA LEU A 99 -9.99 -11.15 16.15
C LEU A 99 -9.89 -12.64 15.80
N GLY A 100 -10.58 -13.48 16.54
CA GLY A 100 -10.55 -14.93 16.34
C GLY A 100 -9.35 -15.65 16.98
N GLU A 101 -8.38 -14.91 17.49
CA GLU A 101 -7.22 -15.48 18.17
C GLU A 101 -7.52 -15.73 19.66
N ARG A 102 -7.06 -16.89 20.16
CA ARG A 102 -7.15 -17.21 21.59
C ARG A 102 -5.98 -16.66 22.40
N GLY A 103 -5.00 -16.07 21.72
CA GLY A 103 -3.77 -15.54 22.30
C GLY A 103 -3.72 -14.02 22.30
N VAL A 104 -2.52 -13.51 22.55
CA VAL A 104 -2.20 -12.06 22.60
C VAL A 104 -1.60 -11.53 21.31
N ASP A 105 -1.46 -12.37 20.30
CA ASP A 105 -0.80 -12.04 19.05
C ASP A 105 -1.72 -11.23 18.12
N TYR A 106 -1.14 -10.24 17.46
CA TYR A 106 -1.79 -9.49 16.39
C TYR A 106 -1.41 -10.06 15.02
N TYR A 107 -2.36 -9.99 14.09
CA TYR A 107 -2.19 -10.39 12.70
C TYR A 107 -2.61 -9.26 11.76
N TRP A 108 -1.96 -9.17 10.63
CA TRP A 108 -2.35 -8.27 9.56
C TRP A 108 -3.40 -8.96 8.68
N GLN A 109 -4.67 -8.59 8.79
CA GLN A 109 -5.77 -9.21 8.05
C GLN A 109 -5.59 -9.09 6.52
N SER A 110 -4.92 -8.06 6.04
CA SER A 110 -4.65 -7.86 4.61
C SER A 110 -3.68 -8.88 4.02
N THR A 111 -2.74 -9.43 4.82
CA THR A 111 -1.72 -10.38 4.38
C THR A 111 -1.88 -11.76 5.01
N GLY A 112 -2.62 -11.88 6.11
CA GLY A 112 -2.72 -13.11 6.90
C GLY A 112 -1.49 -13.39 7.77
N GLU A 113 -0.48 -12.51 7.77
CA GLU A 113 0.76 -12.70 8.50
C GLU A 113 0.67 -12.20 9.94
N LYS A 114 1.44 -12.85 10.84
CA LYS A 114 1.62 -12.37 12.21
C LYS A 114 2.29 -11.00 12.19
N ALA A 115 1.75 -10.06 12.97
CA ALA A 115 2.31 -8.71 13.11
C ALA A 115 3.54 -8.77 14.04
N VAL A 116 4.72 -8.77 13.44
CA VAL A 116 6.01 -8.82 14.19
C VAL A 116 6.50 -7.42 14.53
N TYR A 117 6.39 -6.47 13.59
CA TYR A 117 6.74 -5.08 13.81
C TYR A 117 5.54 -4.31 14.35
N LEU A 118 5.58 -4.00 15.64
CA LEU A 118 4.50 -3.32 16.38
C LEU A 118 5.03 -2.05 17.07
N PRO A 119 5.20 -0.95 16.34
CA PRO A 119 5.70 0.32 16.85
C PRO A 119 4.63 1.03 17.71
N TRP A 120 4.48 0.59 18.93
CA TRP A 120 3.47 1.09 19.85
C TRP A 120 3.65 2.57 20.20
N ARG A 121 2.53 3.27 20.31
CA ARG A 121 2.45 4.56 20.99
C ARG A 121 2.72 4.37 22.47
N ALA A 122 3.27 5.40 23.14
CA ALA A 122 3.47 5.37 24.60
C ALA A 122 2.18 5.00 25.34
N GLY A 123 2.26 4.04 26.27
CA GLY A 123 1.14 3.51 27.00
C GLY A 123 0.29 2.46 26.25
N GLN A 124 0.71 2.04 25.04
CA GLN A 124 0.04 0.97 24.29
C GLN A 124 0.90 -0.31 24.30
N PRO A 125 0.33 -1.51 24.13
CA PRO A 125 -1.09 -1.80 23.92
C PRO A 125 -1.90 -1.75 25.24
N THR A 126 -3.17 -1.30 25.15
CA THR A 126 -4.14 -1.37 26.26
C THR A 126 -5.22 -2.38 25.90
N PRO A 127 -5.18 -3.62 26.42
CA PRO A 127 -6.11 -4.68 26.03
C PRO A 127 -7.59 -4.34 26.25
N ALA A 128 -7.87 -3.51 27.25
CA ALA A 128 -9.24 -3.05 27.54
C ALA A 128 -9.81 -2.13 26.43
N SER A 129 -8.96 -1.58 25.56
CA SER A 129 -9.39 -0.66 24.49
C SER A 129 -9.92 -1.37 23.25
N GLY A 130 -9.77 -2.69 23.12
CA GLY A 130 -10.30 -3.50 22.01
C GLY A 130 -9.27 -4.43 21.38
N ASP A 131 -9.56 -4.86 20.15
CA ASP A 131 -8.81 -5.91 19.44
C ASP A 131 -8.26 -5.47 18.09
N CYS A 132 -8.58 -4.26 17.63
CA CYS A 132 -8.14 -3.73 16.33
C CYS A 132 -7.09 -2.64 16.50
N LEU A 133 -6.26 -2.43 15.47
CA LEU A 133 -5.15 -1.49 15.50
C LEU A 133 -5.38 -0.29 14.59
N THR A 134 -5.03 0.88 15.12
CA THR A 134 -4.95 2.13 14.36
C THR A 134 -3.52 2.68 14.39
N LEU A 135 -3.19 3.51 13.41
CA LEU A 135 -2.10 4.48 13.51
C LEU A 135 -2.65 5.73 14.15
N LEU A 136 -2.09 6.14 15.29
CA LEU A 136 -2.56 7.27 16.09
C LEU A 136 -1.41 8.24 16.37
N ALA A 137 -1.64 9.53 16.09
CA ALA A 137 -0.77 10.65 16.43
C ALA A 137 -1.29 11.40 17.68
N ASN A 138 -0.38 12.04 18.40
CA ASN A 138 -0.77 13.04 19.41
C ASN A 138 -1.10 14.35 18.72
N VAL A 139 -2.17 14.99 19.15
CA VAL A 139 -2.57 16.32 18.69
C VAL A 139 -2.08 17.33 19.72
N THR A 140 -1.27 18.28 19.27
CA THR A 140 -0.87 19.43 20.07
C THR A 140 -1.44 20.69 19.41
N MET A 141 -2.33 21.37 20.11
CA MET A 141 -2.91 22.63 19.64
C MET A 141 -2.13 23.80 20.24
N THR A 142 -1.64 24.69 19.39
CA THR A 142 -1.09 25.98 19.76
C THR A 142 -2.03 27.08 19.32
N ALA A 143 -1.80 28.34 19.74
CA ALA A 143 -2.61 29.47 19.30
C ALA A 143 -2.58 29.68 17.76
N GLU A 144 -1.53 29.19 17.10
CA GLU A 144 -1.26 29.44 15.68
C GLU A 144 -1.40 28.20 14.79
N SER A 145 -1.34 26.97 15.37
CA SER A 145 -1.30 25.74 14.58
C SER A 145 -1.74 24.51 15.34
N THR A 146 -2.14 23.48 14.58
CA THR A 146 -2.33 22.11 15.05
C THR A 146 -1.15 21.28 14.58
N ILE A 147 -0.42 20.68 15.51
CA ILE A 147 0.76 19.87 15.25
C ILE A 147 0.41 18.41 15.59
N LEU A 148 0.67 17.51 14.64
CA LEU A 148 0.58 16.06 14.86
C LEU A 148 1.96 15.49 15.12
N SER A 149 2.07 14.63 16.16
CA SER A 149 3.27 13.80 16.35
C SER A 149 3.35 12.73 15.25
N PRO A 150 4.49 12.06 15.06
CA PRO A 150 4.53 10.86 14.24
C PRO A 150 3.52 9.82 14.71
N HIS A 151 2.80 9.19 13.76
CA HIS A 151 1.84 8.15 14.05
C HIS A 151 2.52 6.88 14.58
N ARG A 152 1.88 6.23 15.53
CA ARG A 152 2.28 4.96 16.15
C ARG A 152 1.06 4.08 16.33
N LEU A 153 1.26 2.78 16.51
CA LEU A 153 0.17 1.83 16.73
C LEU A 153 -0.52 2.05 18.09
N ALA A 154 -1.83 2.00 18.06
CA ALA A 154 -2.69 2.01 19.23
C ALA A 154 -3.79 0.96 19.07
N VAL A 155 -4.24 0.42 20.22
CA VAL A 155 -5.40 -0.50 20.26
C VAL A 155 -6.69 0.30 20.29
N ARG A 156 -7.68 -0.15 19.52
CA ARG A 156 -9.00 0.46 19.45
C ARG A 156 -10.11 -0.58 19.33
N ASN A 157 -11.30 -0.25 19.83
CA ASN A 157 -12.48 -1.08 19.63
C ASN A 157 -12.85 -1.08 18.14
N CYS A 158 -12.99 -2.27 17.56
CA CYS A 158 -13.22 -2.47 16.12
C CYS A 158 -14.53 -1.86 15.60
N THR A 159 -15.50 -1.57 16.49
CA THR A 159 -16.79 -0.95 16.14
C THR A 159 -16.76 0.58 16.14
N GLN A 160 -15.69 1.19 16.67
CA GLN A 160 -15.52 2.63 16.63
C GLN A 160 -15.18 3.10 15.21
N TRP A 161 -15.34 4.39 14.96
CA TRP A 161 -15.21 4.98 13.64
C TRP A 161 -13.91 5.77 13.52
N ALA A 162 -13.19 5.57 12.42
CA ALA A 162 -12.02 6.33 12.05
C ALA A 162 -11.86 6.33 10.52
N PRO A 163 -11.09 7.27 9.95
CA PRO A 163 -10.51 7.16 8.62
C PRO A 163 -9.64 5.92 8.47
N LEU A 164 -9.20 5.64 7.24
CA LEU A 164 -8.47 4.41 6.95
C LEU A 164 -7.35 4.65 5.93
N ILE A 165 -6.40 3.71 5.91
CA ILE A 165 -5.39 3.62 4.87
C ILE A 165 -5.50 2.26 4.19
N CYS A 166 -5.78 2.26 2.87
CA CYS A 166 -5.68 1.06 2.05
C CYS A 166 -4.26 0.90 1.50
N GLN A 167 -3.82 -0.34 1.35
CA GLN A 167 -2.59 -0.70 0.65
C GLN A 167 -2.87 -1.64 -0.52
N ALA A 168 -2.20 -1.41 -1.64
CA ALA A 168 -2.14 -2.33 -2.78
C ALA A 168 -0.70 -2.66 -3.11
N PRO A 169 -0.41 -3.82 -3.75
CA PRO A 169 0.93 -4.12 -4.23
C PRO A 169 1.30 -3.22 -5.41
N LEU A 170 2.60 -2.96 -5.56
CA LEU A 170 3.15 -2.39 -6.78
C LEU A 170 2.87 -3.34 -7.95
N GLN A 171 2.44 -2.78 -9.08
CA GLN A 171 2.27 -3.50 -10.34
C GLN A 171 3.52 -3.27 -11.19
N TYR A 172 4.11 -4.36 -11.68
CA TYR A 172 5.30 -4.31 -12.50
C TYR A 172 4.91 -4.53 -13.96
N PHE A 173 5.42 -3.69 -14.85
CA PHE A 173 5.21 -3.78 -16.28
C PHE A 173 6.55 -3.83 -17.01
N LYS A 174 6.65 -4.70 -17.99
CA LYS A 174 7.76 -4.72 -18.95
C LYS A 174 7.35 -3.99 -20.21
N THR A 175 8.24 -3.19 -20.74
CA THR A 175 8.05 -2.55 -22.05
C THR A 175 8.51 -3.50 -23.13
N GLN A 176 7.63 -3.84 -24.06
CA GLN A 176 7.97 -4.59 -25.28
C GLN A 176 7.66 -3.76 -26.52
N LEU A 177 8.61 -3.71 -27.45
CA LEU A 177 8.40 -3.12 -28.77
C LEU A 177 7.78 -4.18 -29.69
N CYS A 178 6.54 -3.96 -30.08
CA CYS A 178 5.87 -4.80 -31.06
C CYS A 178 5.95 -4.15 -32.45
N LEU A 179 6.46 -4.92 -33.41
CA LEU A 179 6.53 -4.52 -34.81
C LEU A 179 5.28 -4.99 -35.54
N ASN A 180 4.52 -4.05 -36.07
CA ASN A 180 3.49 -4.33 -37.05
C ASN A 180 4.00 -3.88 -38.41
N THR A 181 3.61 -4.54 -39.49
CA THR A 181 4.04 -4.25 -40.88
C THR A 181 3.75 -2.81 -41.33
N SER A 182 2.90 -2.09 -40.61
CA SER A 182 2.52 -0.70 -40.95
C SER A 182 2.90 0.34 -39.89
N ALA A 183 3.29 -0.04 -38.65
CA ALA A 183 3.66 0.91 -37.59
C ALA A 183 4.42 0.23 -36.44
N PHE A 184 5.24 1.00 -35.74
CA PHE A 184 5.82 0.63 -34.44
C PHE A 184 4.88 1.10 -33.33
N PHE A 185 4.60 0.25 -32.35
CA PHE A 185 3.91 0.67 -31.14
C PHE A 185 4.51 0.00 -29.93
N GLU A 186 4.47 0.72 -28.83
CA GLU A 186 4.94 0.26 -27.54
C GLU A 186 3.75 -0.35 -26.77
N ALA A 187 3.93 -1.55 -26.25
CA ALA A 187 2.96 -2.19 -25.36
C ALA A 187 3.58 -2.42 -23.98
N LYS A 188 2.84 -2.07 -22.94
CA LYS A 188 3.18 -2.41 -21.56
C LYS A 188 2.51 -3.72 -21.20
N ILE A 189 3.27 -4.73 -20.81
CA ILE A 189 2.76 -6.02 -20.38
C ILE A 189 3.09 -6.25 -18.91
N PRO A 190 2.23 -6.93 -18.14
CA PRO A 190 2.55 -7.36 -16.78
C PRO A 190 3.82 -8.23 -16.75
N ALA A 191 4.65 -8.03 -15.75
CA ALA A 191 5.89 -8.77 -15.55
C ALA A 191 5.64 -10.10 -14.85
#